data_691079d61d81d49fa320ee15b0f84d55
#
_entry.id   691079d61d81d49fa320ee15b0f84d55
#
_cell.length_a   1.000
_cell.length_b   1.000
_cell.length_c   1.000
_cell.angle_alpha   90.00
_cell.angle_beta   90.00
_cell.angle_gamma   90.00
#
_symmetry.space_group_name_H-M   'P 1'
#
loop_
_entity.id
_entity.type
_entity.pdbx_description
1 polymer ?
#
loop_
_entity_poly.entity_id
_entity_poly.type
_entity_poly.pdbx_seq_one_letter_code
_entity_poly.pdbx_strand_id
1 'polypeptide(L)'
;EFARVPVAFVVSRETGVRDLSQQQICDIFSGRVTNWKEVGGHDLLIDVQARPDGSNLQTIRKNLRCFAELQVTPKAHFNEHNADLVASMKTFRGAIGFMPLSEVVLHGVQAVTLDGTPATASAYPLGIGLGFVHRDELSPGTRAFLDYVETEPARDIMRKTGHVPVTK
;
A
#
# COMPACT_ATOMS: atom_id res chain seq x y z
N GLU A 1 13.49 -8.27 12.05
CA GLU A 1 12.77 -7.94 10.82
C GLU A 1 13.50 -8.58 9.64
N PHE A 2 12.77 -9.28 8.75
CA PHE A 2 13.33 -9.93 7.57
C PHE A 2 12.77 -9.35 6.26
N ALA A 3 11.59 -8.74 6.32
CA ALA A 3 10.95 -8.08 5.19
C ALA A 3 10.03 -6.96 5.67
N ARG A 4 9.57 -6.14 4.71
CA ARG A 4 8.52 -5.15 4.89
C ARG A 4 7.39 -5.41 3.90
N VAL A 5 6.15 -5.19 4.33
CA VAL A 5 4.98 -5.14 3.46
C VAL A 5 4.67 -3.67 3.18
N PRO A 6 4.95 -3.16 1.98
CA PRO A 6 4.58 -1.80 1.63
C PRO A 6 3.05 -1.64 1.59
N VAL A 7 2.56 -0.48 2.03
CA VAL A 7 1.16 -0.06 1.86
C VAL A 7 1.11 0.87 0.65
N ALA A 8 0.60 0.36 -0.46
CA ALA A 8 0.53 1.10 -1.72
C ALA A 8 -0.81 1.82 -1.87
N PHE A 9 -0.78 3.04 -2.40
CA PHE A 9 -1.99 3.67 -2.95
C PHE A 9 -2.29 3.06 -4.32
N VAL A 10 -3.55 2.75 -4.55
CA VAL A 10 -4.04 2.08 -5.75
C VAL A 10 -5.13 2.90 -6.41
N VAL A 11 -5.16 2.88 -7.74
CA VAL A 11 -6.14 3.62 -8.53
C VAL A 11 -6.70 2.74 -9.65
N SER A 12 -7.90 3.05 -10.11
CA SER A 12 -8.41 2.47 -11.34
C SER A 12 -7.57 2.95 -12.54
N ARG A 13 -7.39 2.09 -13.53
CA ARG A 13 -6.55 2.36 -14.70
C ARG A 13 -7.07 3.55 -15.52
N GLU A 14 -8.36 3.79 -15.49
CA GLU A 14 -9.07 4.83 -16.21
C GLU A 14 -8.77 6.24 -15.69
N THR A 15 -8.18 6.37 -14.51
CA THR A 15 -7.80 7.67 -13.93
C THR A 15 -6.70 8.37 -14.74
N GLY A 16 -5.85 7.60 -15.45
CA GLY A 16 -4.70 8.11 -16.18
C GLY A 16 -3.51 8.51 -15.30
N VAL A 17 -3.61 8.36 -13.97
CA VAL A 17 -2.58 8.76 -13.00
C VAL A 17 -1.62 7.61 -12.71
N ARG A 18 -0.32 7.93 -12.59
CA ARG A 18 0.77 6.99 -12.27
C ARG A 18 1.58 7.40 -11.06
N ASP A 19 1.56 8.68 -10.71
CA ASP A 19 2.27 9.25 -9.59
C ASP A 19 1.38 10.24 -8.85
N LEU A 20 1.50 10.29 -7.54
CA LEU A 20 0.84 11.27 -6.69
C LEU A 20 1.81 11.74 -5.60
N SER A 21 1.83 13.04 -5.37
CA SER A 21 2.54 13.55 -4.20
C SER A 21 1.78 13.25 -2.91
N GLN A 22 2.49 13.24 -1.78
CA GLN A 22 1.88 13.11 -0.46
C GLN A 22 0.77 14.13 -0.24
N GLN A 23 0.98 15.38 -0.68
CA GLN A 23 -0.03 16.42 -0.56
C GLN A 23 -1.28 16.11 -1.39
N GLN A 24 -1.12 15.67 -2.64
CA GLN A 24 -2.26 15.28 -3.50
C GLN A 24 -3.05 14.11 -2.89
N ILE A 25 -2.38 13.11 -2.31
CA ILE A 25 -3.05 12.03 -1.57
C ILE A 25 -3.90 12.60 -0.43
N CYS A 26 -3.37 13.52 0.37
CA CYS A 26 -4.10 14.12 1.47
C CYS A 26 -5.29 14.97 0.99
N ASP A 27 -5.11 15.70 -0.10
CA ASP A 27 -6.17 16.54 -0.68
C ASP A 27 -7.30 15.70 -1.27
N ILE A 28 -6.98 14.57 -1.88
CA ILE A 28 -7.95 13.60 -2.37
C ILE A 28 -8.73 12.96 -1.20
N PHE A 29 -8.03 12.40 -0.22
CA PHE A 29 -8.68 11.69 0.88
C PHE A 29 -9.48 12.62 1.81
N SER A 30 -9.12 13.90 1.90
CA SER A 30 -9.94 14.90 2.61
C SER A 30 -11.12 15.42 1.78
N GLY A 31 -11.18 15.14 0.48
CA GLY A 31 -12.22 15.63 -0.43
C GLY A 31 -11.99 17.08 -0.91
N ARG A 32 -10.78 17.65 -0.74
CA ARG A 32 -10.42 18.95 -1.34
C ARG A 32 -10.22 18.85 -2.83
N VAL A 33 -9.65 17.76 -3.32
CA VAL A 33 -9.55 17.41 -4.73
C VAL A 33 -10.61 16.35 -5.03
N THR A 34 -11.46 16.61 -6.00
CA THR A 34 -12.63 15.79 -6.32
C THR A 34 -12.66 15.27 -7.76
N ASN A 35 -11.74 15.74 -8.58
CA ASN A 35 -11.62 15.32 -9.98
C ASN A 35 -10.17 15.01 -10.32
N TRP A 36 -9.93 13.90 -11.01
CA TRP A 36 -8.57 13.45 -11.37
C TRP A 36 -7.82 14.45 -12.25
N LYS A 37 -8.50 15.27 -13.05
CA LYS A 37 -7.86 16.33 -13.85
C LYS A 37 -7.10 17.36 -13.01
N GLU A 38 -7.49 17.56 -11.76
CA GLU A 38 -6.85 18.50 -10.85
C GLU A 38 -5.43 18.03 -10.43
N VAL A 39 -5.16 16.72 -10.62
CA VAL A 39 -3.87 16.09 -10.31
C VAL A 39 -3.20 15.46 -11.55
N GLY A 40 -3.58 15.91 -12.74
CA GLY A 40 -2.95 15.49 -14.00
C GLY A 40 -3.53 14.23 -14.63
N GLY A 41 -4.65 13.73 -14.12
CA GLY A 41 -5.39 12.61 -14.68
C GLY A 41 -6.48 13.02 -15.67
N HIS A 42 -7.34 12.08 -16.01
CA HIS A 42 -8.47 12.32 -16.90
C HIS A 42 -9.57 13.14 -16.22
N ASP A 43 -10.49 13.75 -17.00
CA ASP A 43 -11.68 14.41 -16.44
C ASP A 43 -12.67 13.37 -15.94
N LEU A 44 -12.46 12.96 -14.69
CA LEU A 44 -13.17 11.88 -14.04
C LEU A 44 -13.29 12.18 -12.54
N LEU A 45 -14.49 12.04 -11.97
CA LEU A 45 -14.70 12.23 -10.54
C LEU A 45 -13.92 11.21 -9.74
N ILE A 46 -13.34 11.66 -8.62
CA ILE A 46 -12.64 10.79 -7.69
C ILE A 46 -13.63 10.07 -6.79
N ASP A 47 -13.47 8.76 -6.69
CA ASP A 47 -14.23 7.87 -5.81
C ASP A 47 -13.28 7.30 -4.74
N VAL A 48 -13.33 7.86 -3.54
CA VAL A 48 -12.44 7.47 -2.44
C VAL A 48 -12.93 6.18 -1.80
N GLN A 49 -12.11 5.16 -1.87
CA GLN A 49 -12.31 3.84 -1.26
C GLN A 49 -11.49 3.74 0.02
N ALA A 50 -12.10 4.03 1.15
CA ALA A 50 -11.45 4.00 2.44
C ALA A 50 -11.55 2.61 3.11
N ARG A 51 -10.77 2.48 4.17
CA ARG A 51 -10.81 1.31 5.05
C ARG A 51 -11.00 1.78 6.49
N PRO A 52 -11.69 0.98 7.34
CA PRO A 52 -11.74 1.26 8.76
C PRO A 52 -10.32 1.22 9.37
N ASP A 53 -10.18 1.71 10.59
CA ASP A 53 -8.90 1.70 11.31
C ASP A 53 -8.29 0.29 11.34
N GLY A 54 -6.99 0.24 10.99
CA GLY A 54 -6.20 -0.98 10.94
C GLY A 54 -4.74 -0.66 10.62
N SER A 55 -3.90 -1.69 10.56
CA SER A 55 -2.45 -1.54 10.40
C SER A 55 -2.03 -0.71 9.18
N ASN A 56 -2.75 -0.82 8.06
CA ASN A 56 -2.47 -0.06 6.85
C ASN A 56 -2.72 1.45 7.06
N LEU A 57 -3.90 1.81 7.59
CA LEU A 57 -4.24 3.21 7.84
C LEU A 57 -3.32 3.82 8.91
N GLN A 58 -3.02 3.07 9.96
CA GLN A 58 -2.08 3.51 11.00
C GLN A 58 -0.67 3.73 10.45
N THR A 59 -0.22 2.87 9.52
CA THR A 59 1.07 3.05 8.83
C THR A 59 1.09 4.33 8.01
N ILE A 60 0.01 4.63 7.28
CA ILE A 60 -0.11 5.88 6.52
C ILE A 60 -0.09 7.08 7.47
N ARG A 61 -0.92 7.10 8.51
CA ARG A 61 -1.00 8.19 9.50
C ARG A 61 0.34 8.48 10.18
N LYS A 62 1.08 7.41 10.52
CA LYS A 62 2.39 7.53 11.18
C LYS A 62 3.46 8.15 10.28
N ASN A 63 3.42 7.87 8.98
CA ASN A 63 4.50 8.19 8.05
C ASN A 63 4.18 9.36 7.10
N LEU A 64 2.91 9.70 6.88
CA LEU A 64 2.50 10.89 6.13
C LEU A 64 1.96 11.96 7.07
N ARG A 65 2.73 13.03 7.28
CA ARG A 65 2.36 14.10 8.23
C ARG A 65 1.00 14.71 7.94
N CYS A 66 0.67 14.93 6.67
CA CYS A 66 -0.62 15.48 6.26
C CYS A 66 -1.79 14.52 6.48
N PHE A 67 -1.52 13.22 6.67
CA PHE A 67 -2.54 12.19 6.91
C PHE A 67 -2.75 11.89 8.41
N ALA A 68 -1.86 12.36 9.30
CA ALA A 68 -1.85 12.01 10.73
C ALA A 68 -3.20 12.24 11.41
N GLU A 69 -3.80 13.41 11.21
CA GLU A 69 -5.10 13.81 11.77
C GLU A 69 -6.16 14.00 10.68
N LEU A 70 -5.90 13.50 9.46
CA LEU A 70 -6.81 13.70 8.35
C LEU A 70 -8.14 13.00 8.59
N GLN A 71 -9.22 13.77 8.48
CA GLN A 71 -10.57 13.24 8.39
C GLN A 71 -10.84 12.84 6.95
N VAL A 72 -11.04 11.54 6.72
CA VAL A 72 -11.42 11.04 5.40
C VAL A 72 -12.77 11.63 5.02
N THR A 73 -12.92 12.06 3.77
CA THR A 73 -14.16 12.64 3.26
C THR A 73 -15.37 11.77 3.60
N PRO A 74 -16.48 12.35 4.08
CA PRO A 74 -17.70 11.60 4.37
C PRO A 74 -18.34 10.96 3.11
N LYS A 75 -17.88 11.33 1.93
CA LYS A 75 -18.29 10.72 0.65
C LYS A 75 -17.53 9.44 0.32
N ALA A 76 -16.53 9.04 1.12
CA ALA A 76 -15.77 7.82 0.89
C ALA A 76 -16.63 6.57 1.10
N HIS A 77 -16.43 5.57 0.26
CA HIS A 77 -16.95 4.23 0.46
C HIS A 77 -16.03 3.44 1.39
N PHE A 78 -16.58 2.87 2.44
CA PHE A 78 -15.80 2.07 3.39
C PHE A 78 -15.87 0.58 3.05
N ASN A 79 -14.71 0.00 2.83
CA ASN A 79 -14.53 -1.43 2.51
C ASN A 79 -13.95 -2.16 3.73
N GLU A 80 -14.60 -3.21 4.20
CA GLU A 80 -14.12 -3.97 5.37
C GLU A 80 -12.98 -4.93 4.98
N HIS A 81 -13.03 -5.51 3.78
CA HIS A 81 -12.05 -6.48 3.30
C HIS A 81 -11.26 -6.00 2.07
N ASN A 82 -10.05 -6.55 1.87
CA ASN A 82 -9.24 -6.26 0.69
C ASN A 82 -9.96 -6.67 -0.60
N ALA A 83 -10.73 -7.78 -0.57
CA ALA A 83 -11.49 -8.25 -1.72
C ALA A 83 -12.52 -7.22 -2.21
N ASP A 84 -13.20 -6.53 -1.29
CA ASP A 84 -14.18 -5.48 -1.61
C ASP A 84 -13.48 -4.29 -2.27
N LEU A 85 -12.33 -3.90 -1.72
CA LEU A 85 -11.53 -2.83 -2.29
C LEU A 85 -11.01 -3.18 -3.69
N VAL A 86 -10.56 -4.43 -3.91
CA VAL A 86 -10.15 -4.91 -5.24
C VAL A 86 -11.31 -4.88 -6.23
N ALA A 87 -12.52 -5.28 -5.80
CA ALA A 87 -13.73 -5.20 -6.62
C ALA A 87 -14.05 -3.74 -6.97
N SER A 88 -13.96 -2.83 -6.00
CA SER A 88 -14.17 -1.39 -6.21
C SER A 88 -13.18 -0.81 -7.23
N MET A 89 -11.88 -1.17 -7.17
CA MET A 89 -10.89 -0.73 -8.15
C MET A 89 -11.21 -1.16 -9.58
N LYS A 90 -11.93 -2.26 -9.75
CA LYS A 90 -12.34 -2.78 -11.07
C LYS A 90 -13.69 -2.22 -11.53
N THR A 91 -14.54 -1.81 -10.62
CA THR A 91 -15.91 -1.37 -10.89
C THR A 91 -16.00 0.15 -11.07
N PHE A 92 -15.35 0.92 -10.19
CA PHE A 92 -15.43 2.37 -10.19
C PHE A 92 -14.26 2.98 -10.95
N ARG A 93 -14.53 3.62 -12.08
CA ARG A 93 -13.53 4.17 -12.99
C ARG A 93 -12.63 5.25 -12.35
N GLY A 94 -13.14 5.96 -11.36
CA GLY A 94 -12.41 7.00 -10.63
C GLY A 94 -11.91 6.57 -9.25
N ALA A 95 -11.88 5.28 -8.96
CA ALA A 95 -11.54 4.79 -7.63
C ALA A 95 -10.07 5.03 -7.24
N ILE A 96 -9.88 5.39 -5.97
CA ILE A 96 -8.59 5.40 -5.27
C ILE A 96 -8.75 4.76 -3.90
N GLY A 97 -7.77 3.97 -3.50
CA GLY A 97 -7.70 3.34 -2.17
C GLY A 97 -6.27 3.06 -1.76
N PHE A 98 -6.09 2.25 -0.72
CA PHE A 98 -4.77 1.78 -0.29
C PHE A 98 -4.86 0.33 0.21
N MET A 99 -3.84 -0.47 -0.11
CA MET A 99 -3.76 -1.87 0.29
C MET A 99 -2.31 -2.34 0.38
N PRO A 100 -2.04 -3.51 1.02
CA PRO A 100 -0.71 -4.12 0.97
C PRO A 100 -0.25 -4.38 -0.46
N LEU A 101 1.04 -4.16 -0.75
CA LEU A 101 1.59 -4.42 -2.09
C LEU A 101 1.44 -5.89 -2.52
N SER A 102 1.41 -6.83 -1.57
CA SER A 102 1.11 -8.23 -1.83
C SER A 102 -0.27 -8.44 -2.46
N GLU A 103 -1.29 -7.69 -2.02
CA GLU A 103 -2.63 -7.72 -2.63
C GLU A 103 -2.63 -7.08 -4.02
N VAL A 104 -1.84 -6.00 -4.20
CA VAL A 104 -1.66 -5.37 -5.52
C VAL A 104 -1.10 -6.36 -6.53
N VAL A 105 -0.05 -7.09 -6.14
CA VAL A 105 0.59 -8.12 -6.98
C VAL A 105 -0.36 -9.27 -7.27
N LEU A 106 -1.03 -9.78 -6.23
CA LEU A 106 -1.95 -10.93 -6.34
C LEU A 106 -3.12 -10.64 -7.29
N HIS A 107 -3.69 -9.44 -7.22
CA HIS A 107 -4.90 -9.09 -7.96
C HIS A 107 -4.68 -8.25 -9.21
N GLY A 108 -3.43 -7.87 -9.51
CA GLY A 108 -3.06 -7.06 -10.68
C GLY A 108 -3.69 -5.66 -10.69
N VAL A 109 -3.90 -5.08 -9.49
CA VAL A 109 -4.40 -3.71 -9.34
C VAL A 109 -3.29 -2.72 -9.64
N GLN A 110 -3.63 -1.53 -10.11
CA GLN A 110 -2.64 -0.49 -10.41
C GLN A 110 -2.25 0.28 -9.16
N ALA A 111 -0.99 0.16 -8.72
CA ALA A 111 -0.40 1.06 -7.75
C ALA A 111 0.13 2.32 -8.43
N VAL A 112 0.08 3.45 -7.70
CA VAL A 112 0.78 4.69 -8.07
C VAL A 112 2.08 4.82 -7.28
N THR A 113 3.05 5.53 -7.84
CA THR A 113 4.22 5.97 -7.09
C THR A 113 3.84 7.10 -6.12
N LEU A 114 4.60 7.26 -5.07
CA LEU A 114 4.44 8.33 -4.08
C LEU A 114 5.66 9.24 -4.14
N ASP A 115 5.46 10.49 -4.57
CA ASP A 115 6.57 11.43 -4.86
C ASP A 115 7.64 10.78 -5.77
N GLY A 116 7.22 10.11 -6.84
CA GLY A 116 8.09 9.39 -7.77
C GLY A 116 8.66 8.07 -7.24
N THR A 117 8.40 7.69 -5.98
CA THR A 117 8.96 6.48 -5.36
C THR A 117 7.98 5.31 -5.47
N PRO A 118 8.33 4.21 -6.16
CA PRO A 118 7.47 3.04 -6.25
C PRO A 118 7.44 2.26 -4.93
N ALA A 119 6.31 1.61 -4.64
CA ALA A 119 6.12 0.83 -3.42
C ALA A 119 7.11 -0.35 -3.27
N THR A 120 7.75 -0.77 -4.37
CA THR A 120 8.80 -1.80 -4.37
C THR A 120 10.17 -1.29 -3.92
N ALA A 121 10.38 0.02 -3.86
CA ALA A 121 11.66 0.60 -3.47
C ALA A 121 11.89 0.52 -1.96
N SER A 122 13.13 0.29 -1.55
CA SER A 122 13.51 0.29 -0.12
C SER A 122 13.27 1.65 0.56
N ALA A 123 13.37 2.74 -0.20
CA ALA A 123 13.10 4.10 0.26
C ALA A 123 11.62 4.46 0.39
N TYR A 124 10.69 3.57 -0.02
CA TYR A 124 9.26 3.84 0.09
C TYR A 124 8.83 3.97 1.56
N PRO A 125 8.17 5.09 1.95
CA PRO A 125 7.99 5.42 3.36
C PRO A 125 6.95 4.56 4.09
N LEU A 126 6.00 3.96 3.35
CA LEU A 126 4.87 3.26 3.94
C LEU A 126 5.11 1.76 3.94
N GLY A 127 5.63 1.22 5.02
CA GLY A 127 5.89 -0.21 5.13
C GLY A 127 5.68 -0.74 6.54
N ILE A 128 5.08 -1.93 6.61
CA ILE A 128 4.87 -2.69 7.85
C ILE A 128 6.00 -3.72 7.95
N GLY A 129 6.79 -3.65 9.00
CA GLY A 129 7.87 -4.61 9.25
C GLY A 129 7.33 -6.01 9.59
N LEU A 130 7.93 -7.03 9.00
CA LEU A 130 7.69 -8.43 9.33
C LEU A 130 8.87 -9.01 10.07
N GLY A 131 8.62 -9.66 11.19
CA GLY A 131 9.61 -10.32 12.01
C GLY A 131 9.13 -11.67 12.50
N PHE A 132 10.07 -12.54 12.85
CA PHE A 132 9.78 -13.77 13.57
C PHE A 132 9.96 -13.55 15.07
N VAL A 133 9.07 -14.14 15.85
CA VAL A 133 9.19 -14.24 17.29
C VAL A 133 9.45 -15.72 17.60
N HIS A 134 10.53 -15.99 18.31
CA HIS A 134 10.92 -17.34 18.70
C HIS A 134 11.42 -17.37 20.15
N ARG A 135 11.52 -18.54 20.73
CA ARG A 135 12.18 -18.77 22.03
C ARG A 135 13.69 -18.69 21.86
N ASP A 136 14.42 -18.46 22.97
CA ASP A 136 15.88 -18.33 22.94
C ASP A 136 16.57 -19.60 22.41
N GLU A 137 16.05 -20.77 22.78
CA GLU A 137 16.53 -22.06 22.25
C GLU A 137 15.78 -22.41 20.96
N LEU A 138 16.51 -22.44 19.85
CA LEU A 138 16.01 -22.83 18.55
C LEU A 138 16.26 -24.32 18.29
N SER A 139 15.23 -25.03 17.85
CA SER A 139 15.41 -26.34 17.25
C SER A 139 16.27 -26.27 15.99
N PRO A 140 16.96 -27.36 15.59
CA PRO A 140 17.75 -27.36 14.34
C PRO A 140 16.89 -26.97 13.11
N GLY A 141 15.64 -27.43 13.04
CA GLY A 141 14.71 -27.08 11.96
C GLY A 141 14.34 -25.60 11.93
N THR A 142 14.07 -25.00 13.11
CA THR A 142 13.79 -23.56 13.22
C THR A 142 14.99 -22.74 12.76
N ARG A 143 16.20 -23.13 13.16
CA ARG A 143 17.44 -22.47 12.75
C ARG A 143 17.61 -22.54 11.23
N ALA A 144 17.49 -23.74 10.64
CA ALA A 144 17.62 -23.92 9.20
C ALA A 144 16.57 -23.10 8.41
N PHE A 145 15.35 -22.95 8.92
CA PHE A 145 14.33 -22.08 8.33
C PHE A 145 14.72 -20.61 8.37
N LEU A 146 15.20 -20.12 9.53
CA LEU A 146 15.64 -18.72 9.66
C LEU A 146 16.84 -18.42 8.74
N ASP A 147 17.79 -19.36 8.64
CA ASP A 147 18.93 -19.25 7.73
C ASP A 147 18.45 -19.21 6.26
N TYR A 148 17.46 -20.03 5.88
CA TYR A 148 16.87 -20.01 4.54
C TYR A 148 16.23 -18.67 4.22
N VAL A 149 15.49 -18.06 5.15
CA VAL A 149 14.82 -16.76 4.93
C VAL A 149 15.81 -15.64 4.56
N GLU A 150 17.06 -15.74 4.99
CA GLU A 150 18.12 -14.76 4.66
C GLU A 150 18.79 -15.03 3.29
N THR A 151 18.47 -16.14 2.62
CA THR A 151 19.04 -16.48 1.31
C THR A 151 18.42 -15.66 0.16
N GLU A 152 19.16 -15.53 -0.94
CA GLU A 152 18.65 -14.84 -2.14
C GLU A 152 17.42 -15.52 -2.77
N PRO A 153 17.32 -16.86 -2.87
CA PRO A 153 16.08 -17.51 -3.31
C PRO A 153 14.85 -17.12 -2.49
N ALA A 154 14.97 -17.01 -1.16
CA ALA A 154 13.86 -16.58 -0.30
C ALA A 154 13.51 -15.10 -0.54
N ARG A 155 14.51 -14.24 -0.69
CA ARG A 155 14.32 -12.82 -1.02
C ARG A 155 13.65 -12.63 -2.37
N ASP A 156 13.96 -13.45 -3.37
CA ASP A 156 13.29 -13.42 -4.67
C ASP A 156 11.81 -13.79 -4.57
N ILE A 157 11.46 -14.77 -3.75
CA ILE A 157 10.06 -15.11 -3.46
C ILE A 157 9.36 -13.90 -2.82
N MET A 158 9.98 -13.26 -1.83
CA MET A 158 9.42 -12.07 -1.17
C MET A 158 9.14 -10.96 -2.18
N ARG A 159 10.10 -10.62 -3.05
CA ARG A 159 9.91 -9.58 -4.10
C ARG A 159 8.76 -9.92 -5.04
N LYS A 160 8.69 -11.18 -5.52
CA LYS A 160 7.63 -11.67 -6.42
C LYS A 160 6.25 -11.64 -5.77
N THR A 161 6.17 -11.70 -4.47
CA THR A 161 4.92 -11.65 -3.70
C THR A 161 4.61 -10.26 -3.10
N GLY A 162 5.31 -9.22 -3.55
CA GLY A 162 5.04 -7.84 -3.13
C GLY A 162 5.59 -7.46 -1.75
N HIS A 163 6.65 -8.15 -1.32
CA HIS A 163 7.37 -7.82 -0.10
C HIS A 163 8.74 -7.22 -0.44
N VAL A 164 9.24 -6.34 0.41
CA VAL A 164 10.58 -5.76 0.29
C VAL A 164 11.50 -6.41 1.33
N PRO A 165 12.46 -7.26 0.91
CA PRO A 165 13.41 -7.86 1.83
C PRO A 165 14.25 -6.80 2.55
N VAL A 166 14.54 -7.01 3.84
CA VAL A 166 15.48 -6.19 4.60
C VAL A 166 16.85 -6.85 4.52
N THR A 167 17.83 -6.10 4.05
CA THR A 167 19.25 -6.50 4.12
C THR A 167 19.84 -5.99 5.43
N LYS A 168 20.45 -6.88 6.20
CA LYS A 168 21.26 -6.51 7.38
C LYS A 168 22.53 -5.82 6.95
#